data_0fe51fc9f4f3f6952bbb09143c27c8e9
#
_entry.id   0fe51fc9f4f3f6952bbb09143c27c8e9
#
_cell.length_a   1.000
_cell.length_b   1.000
_cell.length_c   1.000
_cell.angle_alpha   90.00
_cell.angle_beta   90.00
_cell.angle_gamma   90.00
#
_symmetry.space_group_name_H-M   'P 1'
#
loop_
_entity.id
_entity.type
_entity.pdbx_description
1 polymer ?
#
loop_
_entity_poly.entity_id
_entity_poly.type
_entity_poly.pdbx_seq_one_letter_code
_entity_poly.pdbx_strand_id
1 'polypeptide(L)'
;MEDEKQRENRIHQDLRSKITKVIESGSGLFRGVEKDGSELGNSISEIITGMLDAAVPELYPKLEMGTRKIKGDEPEKILTAANLKGLPSIFYDKDDGLNLVVKHDNKYQPNINAEIAQEILNYIKNEHSYGTKVTGNSLEEHFRGFDYGWEGDILRLVLAVLFRGGAIEVTHQAVRHRGYSDPDARLPFISNRAFKSATFAPRETLDLKMRADAAKHYEEITGNEVNIEEEAIASAFKELAKDDKEILLPLQVQVSALGLPVKDTLSEFRQTIDSVLNSDIDDCVKILAGEGMSYKELREKIRRLADVMSDEDMKNVQNAKAALSTIIPMLEKLGLDGEVYEKAEALRIALNSENFYDKLEAIRLNTQGIYAVYIKAYSEKHDHRKERVEKAIESVKGHVNFALLSEEEQNILLAPFIERCCEKAMLKDTCACEKCRATIDQMDSDLLAIQGMKDNAARQIEKLTDSGKIEYLRASEIISGYIEKEEDVEIALQKLKEKMMKMLAEGYKISFQ
;
A
#
# COMPACT_ATOMS: atom_id res chain seq x y z
N MET A 1 52.98 -39.86 69.17
CA MET A 1 51.97 -39.46 68.09
C MET A 1 50.53 -39.85 68.40
N GLU A 2 50.28 -41.10 68.88
CA GLU A 2 48.90 -41.56 69.18
C GLU A 2 48.34 -40.89 70.46
N ASP A 3 49.14 -40.70 71.46
CA ASP A 3 48.81 -40.01 72.72
C ASP A 3 48.56 -38.49 72.48
N GLU A 4 49.25 -37.87 71.58
CA GLU A 4 49.08 -36.44 71.24
C GLU A 4 47.78 -36.24 70.46
N LYS A 5 47.43 -37.14 69.52
CA LYS A 5 46.14 -37.13 68.82
C LYS A 5 44.97 -37.33 69.78
N GLN A 6 45.11 -38.22 70.74
CA GLN A 6 44.09 -38.44 71.77
C GLN A 6 43.92 -37.19 72.66
N ARG A 7 44.98 -36.56 73.04
CA ARG A 7 44.99 -35.30 73.80
C ARG A 7 44.36 -34.17 73.03
N GLU A 8 44.69 -34.01 71.78
CA GLU A 8 44.12 -33.04 70.87
C GLU A 8 42.58 -33.25 70.70
N ASN A 9 42.15 -34.48 70.51
CA ASN A 9 40.74 -34.82 70.41
C ASN A 9 39.95 -34.53 71.72
N ARG A 10 40.55 -34.78 72.87
CA ARG A 10 39.95 -34.41 74.16
C ARG A 10 39.82 -32.90 74.31
N ILE A 11 40.85 -32.14 73.97
CA ILE A 11 40.84 -30.68 74.03
C ILE A 11 39.76 -30.13 73.09
N HIS A 12 39.63 -30.66 71.86
CA HIS A 12 38.59 -30.26 70.94
C HIS A 12 37.20 -30.60 71.44
N GLN A 13 36.96 -31.75 72.06
CA GLN A 13 35.70 -32.11 72.66
C GLN A 13 35.35 -31.23 73.87
N ASP A 14 36.33 -30.94 74.73
CA ASP A 14 36.15 -30.09 75.89
C ASP A 14 35.88 -28.64 75.49
N LEU A 15 36.56 -28.15 74.47
CA LEU A 15 36.37 -26.81 73.89
C LEU A 15 34.95 -26.69 73.29
N ARG A 16 34.53 -27.67 72.50
CA ARG A 16 33.17 -27.73 71.94
C ARG A 16 32.13 -27.72 73.05
N SER A 17 32.28 -28.58 74.05
CA SER A 17 31.36 -28.65 75.21
C SER A 17 31.26 -27.32 75.97
N LYS A 18 32.40 -26.62 76.20
CA LYS A 18 32.45 -25.35 76.88
C LYS A 18 31.80 -24.24 76.02
N ILE A 19 32.09 -24.19 74.72
CA ILE A 19 31.46 -23.25 73.80
C ILE A 19 29.95 -23.44 73.77
N THR A 20 29.49 -24.69 73.67
CA THR A 20 28.05 -25.03 73.72
C THR A 20 27.41 -24.53 75.03
N LYS A 21 28.02 -24.82 76.18
CA LYS A 21 27.51 -24.35 77.48
C LYS A 21 27.48 -22.83 77.61
N VAL A 22 28.47 -22.13 77.06
CA VAL A 22 28.51 -20.66 77.09
C VAL A 22 27.37 -20.07 76.25
N ILE A 23 27.08 -20.69 75.12
CA ILE A 23 25.96 -20.25 74.23
C ILE A 23 24.60 -20.64 74.83
N GLU A 24 24.45 -21.83 75.41
CA GLU A 24 23.23 -22.27 76.09
C GLU A 24 22.93 -21.44 77.35
N SER A 25 23.94 -20.99 78.07
CA SER A 25 23.80 -20.09 79.24
C SER A 25 23.86 -18.63 78.90
N GLY A 26 24.03 -18.28 77.65
CA GLY A 26 24.04 -16.92 77.15
C GLY A 26 22.61 -16.43 76.84
N SER A 27 22.43 -15.12 76.80
CA SER A 27 21.16 -14.54 76.34
C SER A 27 21.31 -13.79 75.06
N GLY A 28 20.31 -13.89 74.18
CA GLY A 28 20.19 -13.09 72.94
C GLY A 28 19.38 -11.82 73.20
N LEU A 29 19.93 -10.68 72.88
CA LEU A 29 19.22 -9.38 73.00
C LEU A 29 18.85 -8.88 71.62
N PHE A 30 17.53 -8.72 71.35
CA PHE A 30 17.02 -8.16 70.12
C PHE A 30 15.95 -7.11 70.39
N ARG A 31 16.13 -5.87 69.94
CA ARG A 31 15.24 -4.72 70.18
C ARG A 31 14.81 -4.52 71.67
N GLY A 32 15.73 -4.81 72.59
CA GLY A 32 15.46 -4.69 74.01
C GLY A 32 14.73 -5.89 74.64
N VAL A 33 14.42 -6.89 73.89
CA VAL A 33 13.88 -8.18 74.40
C VAL A 33 15.03 -9.17 74.55
N GLU A 34 15.22 -9.61 75.81
CA GLU A 34 16.22 -10.63 76.14
C GLU A 34 15.57 -12.01 76.17
N LYS A 35 16.20 -13.00 75.54
CA LYS A 35 15.78 -14.39 75.56
C LYS A 35 16.97 -15.27 75.92
N ASP A 36 16.80 -16.17 76.91
CA ASP A 36 17.87 -17.12 77.29
C ASP A 36 18.11 -18.15 76.22
N GLY A 37 19.36 -18.54 75.99
CA GLY A 37 19.75 -19.58 75.01
C GLY A 37 19.03 -20.91 75.25
N SER A 38 18.83 -21.28 76.52
CA SER A 38 18.10 -22.49 76.92
C SER A 38 16.59 -22.48 76.52
N GLU A 39 16.00 -21.31 76.34
CA GLU A 39 14.61 -21.16 75.85
C GLU A 39 14.50 -21.28 74.33
N LEU A 40 15.61 -21.04 73.62
CA LEU A 40 15.68 -21.03 72.16
C LEU A 40 16.04 -22.36 71.53
N GLY A 41 16.67 -23.29 72.30
CA GLY A 41 17.03 -24.62 71.78
C GLY A 41 18.05 -25.38 72.68
N ASN A 42 18.26 -26.64 72.32
CA ASN A 42 19.20 -27.53 73.06
C ASN A 42 20.54 -27.73 72.35
N SER A 43 20.77 -27.05 71.27
CA SER A 43 22.01 -27.05 70.49
C SER A 43 22.32 -25.66 69.96
N ILE A 44 23.59 -25.37 69.66
CA ILE A 44 24.01 -24.09 69.07
C ILE A 44 23.22 -23.75 67.82
N SER A 45 22.95 -24.77 66.97
CA SER A 45 22.14 -24.57 65.72
C SER A 45 20.71 -24.17 66.04
N GLU A 46 20.09 -24.85 67.03
CA GLU A 46 18.69 -24.55 67.44
C GLU A 46 18.59 -23.19 68.08
N ILE A 47 19.54 -22.79 68.91
CA ILE A 47 19.59 -21.49 69.56
C ILE A 47 19.72 -20.38 68.50
N ILE A 48 20.64 -20.52 67.55
CA ILE A 48 20.81 -19.55 66.46
C ILE A 48 19.52 -19.50 65.60
N THR A 49 18.94 -20.65 65.22
CA THR A 49 17.68 -20.72 64.46
C THR A 49 16.55 -20.05 65.21
N GLY A 50 16.39 -20.34 66.55
CA GLY A 50 15.36 -19.74 67.39
C GLY A 50 15.53 -18.21 67.53
N MET A 51 16.78 -17.71 67.58
CA MET A 51 17.01 -16.26 67.54
C MET A 51 16.67 -15.65 66.20
N LEU A 52 17.01 -16.32 65.11
CA LEU A 52 16.68 -15.87 63.77
C LEU A 52 15.16 -15.91 63.52
N ASP A 53 14.49 -16.96 63.94
CA ASP A 53 13.03 -17.10 63.83
C ASP A 53 12.28 -16.00 64.64
N ALA A 54 12.86 -15.55 65.73
CA ALA A 54 12.32 -14.40 66.48
C ALA A 54 12.64 -13.02 65.88
N ALA A 55 13.84 -12.88 65.34
CA ALA A 55 14.32 -11.57 64.84
C ALA A 55 13.93 -11.29 63.41
N VAL A 56 13.96 -12.31 62.52
CA VAL A 56 13.74 -12.13 61.05
C VAL A 56 12.32 -11.62 60.77
N PRO A 57 11.21 -12.14 61.38
CA PRO A 57 9.88 -11.60 61.10
C PRO A 57 9.68 -10.16 61.57
N GLU A 58 10.40 -9.74 62.60
CA GLU A 58 10.33 -8.35 63.06
C GLU A 58 11.20 -7.40 62.25
N LEU A 59 12.34 -7.84 61.73
CA LEU A 59 13.21 -7.04 60.87
C LEU A 59 12.70 -6.98 59.43
N TYR A 60 12.05 -8.05 59.00
CA TYR A 60 11.61 -8.23 57.61
C TYR A 60 10.17 -8.74 57.56
N PRO A 61 9.17 -7.98 58.04
CA PRO A 61 7.77 -8.38 58.07
C PRO A 61 7.18 -8.69 56.70
N LYS A 62 7.79 -8.20 55.61
CA LYS A 62 7.38 -8.44 54.22
C LYS A 62 8.28 -9.40 53.48
N LEU A 63 9.19 -10.09 54.18
CA LEU A 63 10.15 -11.06 53.57
C LEU A 63 9.45 -12.14 52.76
N GLU A 64 8.39 -12.73 53.33
CA GLU A 64 7.66 -13.86 52.72
C GLU A 64 7.04 -13.51 51.37
N MET A 65 6.68 -12.23 51.15
CA MET A 65 6.16 -11.78 49.86
C MET A 65 7.13 -12.01 48.70
N GLY A 66 8.44 -11.78 48.93
CA GLY A 66 9.48 -11.81 47.90
C GLY A 66 10.44 -12.99 48.01
N THR A 67 10.27 -13.90 49.02
CA THR A 67 11.19 -15.03 49.22
C THR A 67 10.79 -16.20 48.33
N ARG A 68 11.19 -16.17 47.05
CA ARG A 68 10.95 -17.23 46.09
C ARG A 68 12.24 -17.53 45.32
N LYS A 69 12.43 -18.82 44.99
CA LYS A 69 13.56 -19.23 44.14
C LYS A 69 13.22 -19.03 42.67
N ILE A 70 14.00 -18.20 42.00
CA ILE A 70 13.90 -17.99 40.55
C ILE A 70 15.21 -18.39 39.87
N LYS A 71 15.17 -18.61 38.56
CA LYS A 71 16.33 -19.00 37.76
C LYS A 71 17.08 -17.83 37.15
N GLY A 72 16.51 -16.62 37.25
CA GLY A 72 17.08 -15.39 36.70
C GLY A 72 16.70 -15.10 35.23
N ASP A 73 16.12 -16.05 34.51
CA ASP A 73 15.66 -15.87 33.11
C ASP A 73 14.16 -15.53 33.00
N GLU A 74 13.44 -15.53 34.12
CA GLU A 74 12.01 -15.24 34.17
C GLU A 74 11.64 -13.83 33.69
N PRO A 75 12.41 -12.74 33.97
CA PRO A 75 12.12 -11.43 33.43
C PRO A 75 12.14 -11.41 31.89
N GLU A 76 13.10 -12.11 31.27
CA GLU A 76 13.17 -12.22 29.82
C GLU A 76 11.97 -13.00 29.26
N LYS A 77 11.62 -14.11 29.90
CA LYS A 77 10.49 -14.95 29.48
C LYS A 77 9.18 -14.18 29.45
N ILE A 78 8.89 -13.39 30.48
CA ILE A 78 7.65 -12.61 30.49
C ILE A 78 7.68 -11.49 29.45
N LEU A 79 8.81 -10.85 29.19
CA LEU A 79 8.93 -9.76 28.22
C LEU A 79 8.98 -10.22 26.76
N THR A 80 9.29 -11.49 26.50
CA THR A 80 9.41 -12.04 25.13
C THR A 80 8.26 -12.97 24.73
N ALA A 81 7.49 -13.47 25.70
CA ALA A 81 6.40 -14.42 25.43
C ALA A 81 5.31 -13.77 24.56
N ALA A 82 4.96 -14.42 23.46
CA ALA A 82 3.84 -14.01 22.60
C ALA A 82 2.49 -14.06 23.32
N ASN A 83 2.31 -15.07 24.22
CA ASN A 83 1.21 -15.09 25.16
C ASN A 83 1.71 -15.58 26.53
N LEU A 84 0.99 -15.26 27.58
CA LEU A 84 1.39 -15.57 28.95
C LEU A 84 0.91 -16.95 29.44
N LYS A 85 0.34 -17.78 28.58
CA LYS A 85 -0.04 -19.17 28.91
C LYS A 85 1.20 -20.05 28.86
N GLY A 86 1.46 -20.77 29.91
CA GLY A 86 2.58 -21.76 29.96
C GLY A 86 3.92 -21.16 30.42
N LEU A 87 3.92 -20.00 31.04
CA LEU A 87 5.07 -19.48 31.78
C LEU A 87 5.36 -20.37 33.01
N PRO A 88 6.57 -20.30 33.63
CA PRO A 88 6.89 -20.98 34.87
C PRO A 88 5.86 -20.74 35.99
N SER A 89 5.72 -21.71 36.92
CA SER A 89 4.73 -21.68 38.03
C SER A 89 4.81 -20.42 38.90
N ILE A 90 6.00 -19.82 39.02
CA ILE A 90 6.24 -18.60 39.78
C ILE A 90 5.33 -17.43 39.35
N PHE A 91 4.87 -17.40 38.11
CA PHE A 91 4.00 -16.34 37.60
C PHE A 91 2.53 -16.49 38.01
N TYR A 92 2.08 -17.68 38.41
CA TYR A 92 0.67 -17.93 38.64
C TYR A 92 0.34 -18.00 40.15
N ASP A 93 -0.94 -18.02 40.48
CA ASP A 93 -1.44 -18.22 41.83
C ASP A 93 -1.48 -19.72 42.14
N LYS A 94 -0.33 -20.30 42.45
CA LYS A 94 -0.15 -21.72 42.88
C LYS A 94 0.98 -21.80 43.88
N ASP A 95 0.87 -22.68 44.84
CA ASP A 95 1.74 -23.04 45.97
C ASP A 95 2.96 -22.12 46.26
N ASP A 96 3.87 -21.95 45.31
CA ASP A 96 5.06 -21.06 45.38
C ASP A 96 5.01 -19.88 44.40
N GLY A 97 3.87 -19.58 43.83
CA GLY A 97 3.71 -18.50 42.85
C GLY A 97 3.55 -17.12 43.48
N LEU A 98 3.79 -16.09 42.66
CA LEU A 98 3.66 -14.70 43.08
C LEU A 98 2.39 -14.03 42.51
N ASN A 99 1.52 -14.80 41.87
CA ASN A 99 0.30 -14.30 41.21
C ASN A 99 0.53 -13.12 40.26
N LEU A 100 1.64 -13.15 39.51
CA LEU A 100 2.05 -12.11 38.58
C LEU A 100 1.33 -12.16 37.24
N VAL A 101 0.62 -13.22 36.95
CA VAL A 101 -0.19 -13.44 35.76
C VAL A 101 -1.56 -13.95 36.13
N VAL A 102 -2.58 -13.28 35.65
CA VAL A 102 -3.98 -13.62 35.92
C VAL A 102 -4.70 -13.98 34.61
N LYS A 103 -5.71 -14.87 34.72
CA LYS A 103 -6.58 -15.25 33.61
C LYS A 103 -7.85 -14.41 33.65
N HIS A 104 -8.14 -13.65 32.61
CA HIS A 104 -9.37 -12.91 32.43
C HIS A 104 -9.97 -13.28 31.06
N ASP A 105 -11.24 -13.64 31.01
CA ASP A 105 -11.97 -13.99 29.79
C ASP A 105 -11.20 -14.95 28.83
N ASN A 106 -10.62 -16.03 29.39
CA ASN A 106 -9.77 -16.99 28.70
C ASN A 106 -8.40 -16.47 28.22
N LYS A 107 -8.06 -15.22 28.39
CA LYS A 107 -6.74 -14.64 28.07
C LYS A 107 -5.91 -14.45 29.34
N TYR A 108 -4.61 -14.72 29.24
CA TYR A 108 -3.67 -14.49 30.33
C TYR A 108 -3.06 -13.09 30.16
N GLN A 109 -3.00 -12.33 31.25
CA GLN A 109 -2.48 -10.95 31.26
C GLN A 109 -1.60 -10.69 32.49
N PRO A 110 -0.67 -9.72 32.43
CA PRO A 110 0.11 -9.32 33.61
C PRO A 110 -0.81 -8.86 34.75
N ASN A 111 -0.57 -9.35 35.93
CA ASN A 111 -1.30 -8.93 37.12
C ASN A 111 -0.56 -7.81 37.86
N ILE A 112 -0.79 -6.58 37.43
CA ILE A 112 -0.24 -5.40 38.09
C ILE A 112 -0.82 -5.16 39.49
N ASN A 113 -1.93 -5.85 39.85
CA ASN A 113 -2.59 -5.75 41.15
C ASN A 113 -2.12 -6.83 42.13
N ALA A 114 -1.16 -7.68 41.75
CA ALA A 114 -0.53 -8.59 42.68
C ALA A 114 0.07 -7.81 43.85
N GLU A 115 -0.04 -8.36 45.10
CA GLU A 115 0.38 -7.66 46.31
C GLU A 115 1.83 -7.15 46.21
N ILE A 116 2.76 -7.99 45.81
CA ILE A 116 4.17 -7.64 45.61
C ILE A 116 4.37 -6.57 44.52
N ALA A 117 3.56 -6.61 43.45
CA ALA A 117 3.63 -5.64 42.37
C ALA A 117 3.12 -4.26 42.84
N GLN A 118 2.04 -4.24 43.62
CA GLN A 118 1.51 -2.99 44.18
C GLN A 118 2.46 -2.37 45.19
N GLU A 119 3.18 -3.17 45.98
CA GLU A 119 4.17 -2.66 46.94
C GLU A 119 5.27 -1.87 46.23
N ILE A 120 5.82 -2.43 45.14
CA ILE A 120 6.85 -1.77 44.32
C ILE A 120 6.27 -0.53 43.59
N LEU A 121 5.09 -0.68 43.00
CA LEU A 121 4.44 0.40 42.26
C LEU A 121 4.11 1.60 43.18
N ASN A 122 3.63 1.34 44.40
CA ASN A 122 3.34 2.37 45.37
C ASN A 122 4.61 3.12 45.80
N TYR A 123 5.72 2.41 46.00
CA TYR A 123 7.01 3.03 46.29
C TYR A 123 7.43 3.96 45.14
N ILE A 124 7.36 3.49 43.91
CA ILE A 124 7.71 4.30 42.71
C ILE A 124 6.82 5.52 42.60
N LYS A 125 5.50 5.37 42.82
CA LYS A 125 4.53 6.48 42.79
C LYS A 125 4.81 7.51 43.88
N ASN A 126 5.10 7.09 45.10
CA ASN A 126 5.41 7.95 46.20
C ASN A 126 6.68 8.78 45.92
N GLU A 127 7.77 8.12 45.60
CA GLU A 127 9.03 8.82 45.29
C GLU A 127 8.86 9.78 44.10
N HIS A 128 8.14 9.36 43.07
CA HIS A 128 7.85 10.22 41.92
C HIS A 128 7.03 11.45 42.30
N SER A 129 6.08 11.32 43.23
CA SER A 129 5.26 12.43 43.72
C SER A 129 6.07 13.51 44.45
N TYR A 130 7.19 13.13 45.05
CA TYR A 130 8.17 14.05 45.67
C TYR A 130 9.21 14.58 44.67
N GLY A 131 9.12 14.19 43.37
CA GLY A 131 10.06 14.60 42.35
C GLY A 131 11.38 13.81 42.38
N THR A 132 11.45 12.71 43.16
CA THR A 132 12.64 11.87 43.28
C THR A 132 12.76 10.96 42.07
N LYS A 133 13.97 10.88 41.52
CA LYS A 133 14.29 9.94 40.43
C LYS A 133 14.49 8.53 40.99
N VAL A 134 13.61 7.61 40.68
CA VAL A 134 13.72 6.21 41.13
C VAL A 134 14.65 5.45 40.18
N THR A 135 15.81 5.03 40.67
CA THR A 135 16.75 4.21 39.93
C THR A 135 16.66 2.75 40.33
N GLY A 136 17.15 1.84 39.46
CA GLY A 136 17.25 0.42 39.84
C GLY A 136 18.12 0.20 41.08
N ASN A 137 19.16 1.02 41.25
CA ASN A 137 19.98 0.97 42.46
C ASN A 137 19.21 1.39 43.72
N SER A 138 18.45 2.48 43.67
CA SER A 138 17.63 2.92 44.80
C SER A 138 16.51 1.91 45.14
N LEU A 139 15.94 1.28 44.15
CA LEU A 139 14.96 0.18 44.34
C LEU A 139 15.60 -1.03 45.02
N GLU A 140 16.79 -1.47 44.56
CA GLU A 140 17.52 -2.59 45.16
C GLU A 140 17.89 -2.29 46.60
N GLU A 141 18.38 -1.09 46.91
CA GLU A 141 18.71 -0.65 48.28
C GLU A 141 17.50 -0.66 49.19
N HIS A 142 16.37 -0.14 48.72
CA HIS A 142 15.13 -0.08 49.50
C HIS A 142 14.56 -1.47 49.80
N PHE A 143 14.35 -2.28 48.76
CA PHE A 143 13.71 -3.60 48.91
C PHE A 143 14.63 -4.69 49.44
N ARG A 144 15.93 -4.49 49.41
CA ARG A 144 16.89 -5.33 50.14
C ARG A 144 17.07 -4.96 51.59
N GLY A 145 16.70 -3.75 51.96
CA GLY A 145 16.80 -3.21 53.32
C GLY A 145 15.80 -3.81 54.30
N PHE A 146 15.71 -3.15 55.46
CA PHE A 146 14.72 -3.54 56.49
C PHE A 146 13.30 -3.47 55.94
N ASP A 147 12.44 -4.21 56.55
CA ASP A 147 11.05 -4.51 56.22
C ASP A 147 10.89 -5.55 55.08
N TYR A 148 11.76 -5.60 54.09
CA TYR A 148 11.59 -6.42 52.87
C TYR A 148 12.59 -7.60 52.77
N GLY A 149 13.88 -7.33 52.68
CA GLY A 149 14.92 -8.38 52.52
C GLY A 149 14.87 -9.10 51.16
N TRP A 150 14.26 -8.48 50.13
CA TRP A 150 14.06 -9.13 48.82
C TRP A 150 15.33 -9.19 48.01
N GLU A 151 15.47 -10.28 47.23
CA GLU A 151 16.56 -10.42 46.26
C GLU A 151 16.32 -9.56 45.02
N GLY A 152 17.42 -9.02 44.45
CA GLY A 152 17.34 -8.18 43.25
C GLY A 152 16.71 -8.87 42.04
N ASP A 153 16.79 -10.19 41.95
CA ASP A 153 16.19 -10.95 40.85
C ASP A 153 14.67 -10.94 40.93
N ILE A 154 14.09 -11.10 42.12
CA ILE A 154 12.65 -10.96 42.35
C ILE A 154 12.18 -9.57 42.00
N LEU A 155 12.92 -8.56 42.43
CA LEU A 155 12.61 -7.16 42.12
C LEU A 155 12.56 -6.92 40.61
N ARG A 156 13.54 -7.40 39.86
CA ARG A 156 13.57 -7.28 38.40
C ARG A 156 12.42 -8.04 37.72
N LEU A 157 12.07 -9.22 38.24
CA LEU A 157 10.92 -10.00 37.77
C LEU A 157 9.61 -9.23 37.91
N VAL A 158 9.35 -8.69 39.08
CA VAL A 158 8.10 -7.95 39.35
C VAL A 158 8.05 -6.64 38.55
N LEU A 159 9.20 -5.95 38.43
CA LEU A 159 9.28 -4.77 37.58
C LEU A 159 9.05 -5.09 36.09
N ALA A 160 9.52 -6.25 35.60
CA ALA A 160 9.23 -6.69 34.24
C ALA A 160 7.73 -6.93 34.03
N VAL A 161 7.04 -7.47 35.03
CA VAL A 161 5.58 -7.61 34.99
C VAL A 161 4.86 -6.28 34.98
N LEU A 162 5.27 -5.33 35.84
CA LEU A 162 4.72 -3.98 35.87
C LEU A 162 4.96 -3.23 34.54
N PHE A 163 6.13 -3.41 33.95
CA PHE A 163 6.46 -2.80 32.67
C PHE A 163 5.62 -3.39 31.52
N ARG A 164 5.51 -4.74 31.44
CA ARG A 164 4.65 -5.38 30.47
C ARG A 164 3.18 -5.02 30.65
N GLY A 165 2.73 -4.89 31.87
CA GLY A 165 1.37 -4.44 32.21
C GLY A 165 1.11 -2.95 31.99
N GLY A 166 2.10 -2.18 31.54
CA GLY A 166 1.97 -0.76 31.25
C GLY A 166 1.92 0.14 32.49
N ALA A 167 2.17 -0.38 33.71
CA ALA A 167 2.08 0.38 34.95
C ALA A 167 3.28 1.27 35.23
N ILE A 168 4.41 0.99 34.59
CA ILE A 168 5.65 1.78 34.68
C ILE A 168 6.26 1.99 33.31
N GLU A 169 7.03 3.04 33.21
CA GLU A 169 7.95 3.26 32.09
C GLU A 169 9.38 3.20 32.57
N VAL A 170 10.32 2.86 31.68
CA VAL A 170 11.74 2.76 31.99
C VAL A 170 12.53 3.69 31.09
N THR A 171 13.50 4.42 31.68
CA THR A 171 14.48 5.18 30.90
C THR A 171 15.84 4.52 31.05
N HIS A 172 16.41 4.11 29.93
CA HIS A 172 17.74 3.49 29.83
C HIS A 172 18.56 4.19 28.76
N GLN A 173 19.83 4.50 29.03
CA GLN A 173 20.71 5.23 28.10
C GLN A 173 20.07 6.51 27.53
N ALA A 174 19.38 7.27 28.37
CA ALA A 174 18.63 8.48 28.01
C ALA A 174 17.44 8.28 27.04
N VAL A 175 17.10 7.04 26.70
CA VAL A 175 15.92 6.69 25.91
C VAL A 175 14.81 6.23 26.86
N ARG A 176 13.62 6.82 26.69
CA ARG A 176 12.41 6.47 27.45
C ARG A 176 11.63 5.40 26.69
N HIS A 177 11.42 4.27 27.34
CA HIS A 177 10.68 3.14 26.81
C HIS A 177 9.36 2.99 27.56
N ARG A 178 8.28 2.89 26.81
CA ARG A 178 6.92 2.63 27.32
C ARG A 178 6.41 1.24 26.96
N GLY A 179 7.11 0.55 26.08
CA GLY A 179 6.76 -0.77 25.59
C GLY A 179 7.93 -1.74 25.64
N TYR A 180 7.62 -3.02 25.69
CA TYR A 180 8.57 -4.13 25.85
C TYR A 180 9.01 -4.79 24.54
N SER A 181 8.48 -4.38 23.39
CA SER A 181 8.84 -4.98 22.07
C SER A 181 10.27 -4.63 21.67
N ASP A 182 10.75 -3.44 22.04
CA ASP A 182 12.12 -3.02 21.80
C ASP A 182 13.09 -3.86 22.67
N PRO A 183 14.10 -4.55 22.09
CA PRO A 183 15.13 -5.27 22.84
C PRO A 183 15.87 -4.40 23.86
N ASP A 184 16.13 -3.13 23.54
CA ASP A 184 16.83 -2.21 24.43
C ASP A 184 15.99 -1.87 25.67
N ALA A 185 14.67 -1.84 25.55
CA ALA A 185 13.74 -1.67 26.66
C ALA A 185 13.79 -2.80 27.67
N ARG A 186 14.20 -4.02 27.26
CA ARG A 186 14.27 -5.22 28.10
C ARG A 186 15.57 -5.32 28.90
N LEU A 187 16.64 -4.69 28.43
CA LEU A 187 17.98 -4.78 29.06
C LEU A 187 17.99 -4.47 30.56
N PRO A 188 17.25 -3.45 31.08
CA PRO A 188 17.20 -3.17 32.52
C PRO A 188 16.64 -4.32 33.36
N PHE A 189 15.83 -5.20 32.82
CA PHE A 189 15.24 -6.32 33.52
C PHE A 189 16.08 -7.59 33.48
N ILE A 190 16.97 -7.72 32.48
CA ILE A 190 17.78 -8.91 32.22
C ILE A 190 19.21 -8.74 32.78
N SER A 191 19.77 -7.52 32.69
CA SER A 191 21.13 -7.21 33.09
C SER A 191 21.17 -6.41 34.37
N ASN A 192 21.87 -6.91 35.40
CA ASN A 192 22.05 -6.19 36.67
C ASN A 192 22.73 -4.83 36.50
N ARG A 193 23.69 -4.71 35.56
CA ARG A 193 24.35 -3.44 35.28
C ARG A 193 23.41 -2.43 34.65
N ALA A 194 22.62 -2.84 33.67
CA ALA A 194 21.62 -2.00 33.03
C ALA A 194 20.51 -1.60 34.01
N PHE A 195 20.06 -2.52 34.84
CA PHE A 195 19.07 -2.30 35.90
C PHE A 195 19.50 -1.14 36.82
N LYS A 196 20.68 -1.22 37.42
CA LYS A 196 21.17 -0.22 38.38
C LYS A 196 21.23 1.20 37.80
N SER A 197 21.48 1.34 36.51
CA SER A 197 21.57 2.63 35.81
C SER A 197 20.25 3.12 35.23
N ALA A 198 19.26 2.26 35.08
CA ALA A 198 17.94 2.61 34.57
C ALA A 198 17.14 3.40 35.60
N THR A 199 16.20 4.24 35.12
CA THR A 199 15.22 4.94 35.95
C THR A 199 13.83 4.46 35.63
N PHE A 200 13.00 4.35 36.66
CA PHE A 200 11.65 3.86 36.59
C PHE A 200 10.68 4.98 37.01
N ALA A 201 9.62 5.17 36.26
CA ALA A 201 8.56 6.13 36.59
C ALA A 201 7.19 5.47 36.47
N PRO A 202 6.20 5.93 37.27
CA PRO A 202 4.85 5.39 37.16
C PRO A 202 4.23 5.84 35.85
N ARG A 203 3.39 4.99 35.28
CA ARG A 203 2.55 5.27 34.12
C ARG A 203 1.10 4.96 34.46
N GLU A 204 0.18 5.80 34.02
CA GLU A 204 -1.24 5.47 34.10
C GLU A 204 -1.58 4.44 33.04
N THR A 205 -2.12 3.30 33.45
CA THR A 205 -2.64 2.28 32.54
C THR A 205 -4.00 2.70 32.02
N LEU A 206 -4.28 2.39 30.77
CA LEU A 206 -5.63 2.56 30.22
C LEU A 206 -6.60 1.59 30.92
N ASP A 207 -7.85 2.00 31.03
CA ASP A 207 -8.90 1.18 31.59
C ASP A 207 -9.02 -0.17 30.86
N LEU A 208 -9.27 -1.23 31.64
CA LEU A 208 -9.41 -2.59 31.10
C LEU A 208 -10.50 -2.68 30.03
N LYS A 209 -11.62 -1.94 30.24
CA LYS A 209 -12.70 -1.89 29.26
C LYS A 209 -12.24 -1.31 27.94
N MET A 210 -11.51 -0.20 27.98
CA MET A 210 -10.97 0.43 26.76
C MET A 210 -10.02 -0.49 26.02
N ARG A 211 -9.14 -1.21 26.71
CA ARG A 211 -8.24 -2.21 26.11
C ARG A 211 -9.01 -3.38 25.52
N ALA A 212 -10.06 -3.84 26.21
CA ALA A 212 -10.92 -4.94 25.71
C ALA A 212 -11.71 -4.49 24.46
N ASP A 213 -12.26 -3.27 24.44
CA ASP A 213 -12.97 -2.71 23.29
C ASP A 213 -12.01 -2.57 22.09
N ALA A 214 -10.79 -2.07 22.31
CA ALA A 214 -9.78 -2.00 21.25
C ALA A 214 -9.40 -3.37 20.69
N ALA A 215 -9.16 -4.36 21.55
CA ALA A 215 -8.85 -5.73 21.13
C ALA A 215 -10.00 -6.36 20.32
N LYS A 216 -11.24 -6.13 20.73
CA LYS A 216 -12.43 -6.57 20.03
C LYS A 216 -12.55 -5.90 18.63
N HIS A 217 -12.35 -4.60 18.55
CA HIS A 217 -12.37 -3.90 17.25
C HIS A 217 -11.27 -4.42 16.33
N TYR A 218 -10.06 -4.70 16.84
CA TYR A 218 -9.01 -5.31 16.05
C TYR A 218 -9.41 -6.67 15.47
N GLU A 219 -10.03 -7.52 16.31
CA GLU A 219 -10.55 -8.83 15.89
C GLU A 219 -11.64 -8.67 14.82
N GLU A 220 -12.56 -7.72 14.99
CA GLU A 220 -13.61 -7.43 14.01
C GLU A 220 -13.05 -6.91 12.67
N ILE A 221 -11.93 -6.19 12.69
CA ILE A 221 -11.26 -5.66 11.49
C ILE A 221 -10.49 -6.74 10.74
N THR A 222 -9.80 -7.63 11.50
CA THR A 222 -8.80 -8.55 10.92
C THR A 222 -9.22 -10.01 10.93
N GLY A 223 -10.17 -10.39 11.80
CA GLY A 223 -10.51 -11.78 12.11
C GLY A 223 -9.47 -12.46 13.03
N ASN A 224 -8.44 -11.74 13.48
CA ASN A 224 -7.37 -12.27 14.33
C ASN A 224 -7.50 -11.76 15.77
N GLU A 225 -7.32 -12.63 16.74
CA GLU A 225 -7.26 -12.24 18.13
C GLU A 225 -5.94 -11.54 18.48
N VAL A 226 -6.01 -10.57 19.40
CA VAL A 226 -4.85 -9.90 20.00
C VAL A 226 -4.93 -9.99 21.54
N ASN A 227 -3.79 -10.01 22.22
CA ASN A 227 -3.75 -9.94 23.68
C ASN A 227 -4.26 -8.58 24.17
N ILE A 228 -4.97 -8.59 25.33
CA ILE A 228 -5.48 -7.35 25.96
C ILE A 228 -4.35 -6.63 26.73
N GLU A 229 -3.27 -6.34 26.03
CA GLU A 229 -2.11 -5.58 26.49
C GLU A 229 -1.94 -4.38 25.59
N GLU A 230 -1.70 -3.19 26.16
CA GLU A 230 -1.61 -1.92 25.39
C GLU A 230 -0.62 -2.01 24.24
N GLU A 231 0.58 -2.56 24.51
CA GLU A 231 1.61 -2.68 23.49
C GLU A 231 1.27 -3.73 22.42
N ALA A 232 0.68 -4.85 22.81
CA ALA A 232 0.28 -5.88 21.86
C ALA A 232 -0.78 -5.35 20.89
N ILE A 233 -1.77 -4.61 21.40
CA ILE A 233 -2.82 -3.97 20.60
C ILE A 233 -2.21 -2.90 19.70
N ALA A 234 -1.40 -2.00 20.26
CA ALA A 234 -0.79 -0.91 19.50
C ALA A 234 0.15 -1.41 18.40
N SER A 235 0.97 -2.42 18.70
CA SER A 235 1.89 -3.02 17.72
C SER A 235 1.12 -3.70 16.59
N ALA A 236 0.09 -4.48 16.91
CA ALA A 236 -0.75 -5.16 15.93
C ALA A 236 -1.52 -4.15 15.04
N PHE A 237 -2.03 -3.07 15.64
CA PHE A 237 -2.74 -2.03 14.89
C PHE A 237 -1.81 -1.20 14.00
N LYS A 238 -0.60 -0.89 14.47
CA LYS A 238 0.42 -0.21 13.64
C LYS A 238 0.88 -1.07 12.47
N GLU A 239 1.02 -2.38 12.67
CA GLU A 239 1.38 -3.30 11.58
C GLU A 239 0.26 -3.35 10.53
N LEU A 240 -1.00 -3.48 10.97
CA LEU A 240 -2.16 -3.39 10.10
C LEU A 240 -2.19 -2.07 9.30
N ALA A 241 -1.90 -0.95 9.98
CA ALA A 241 -1.86 0.37 9.33
C ALA A 241 -0.73 0.50 8.30
N LYS A 242 0.41 -0.17 8.51
CA LYS A 242 1.48 -0.25 7.49
C LYS A 242 1.03 -1.02 6.25
N ASP A 243 0.43 -2.19 6.44
CA ASP A 243 -0.10 -3.00 5.34
C ASP A 243 -1.15 -2.24 4.54
N ASP A 244 -2.07 -1.56 5.23
CA ASP A 244 -3.10 -0.75 4.59
C ASP A 244 -2.52 0.49 3.87
N LYS A 245 -1.39 1.04 4.35
CA LYS A 245 -0.67 2.12 3.67
C LYS A 245 -0.03 1.65 2.36
N GLU A 246 0.50 0.44 2.31
CA GLU A 246 1.06 -0.16 1.09
C GLU A 246 0.00 -0.34 0.01
N ILE A 247 -1.22 -0.72 0.40
CA ILE A 247 -2.36 -0.83 -0.52
C ILE A 247 -2.82 0.56 -0.98
N LEU A 248 -2.85 1.53 -0.08
CA LEU A 248 -3.39 2.86 -0.35
C LEU A 248 -2.55 3.68 -1.35
N LEU A 249 -1.21 3.61 -1.28
CA LEU A 249 -0.33 4.45 -2.08
C LEU A 249 -0.50 4.27 -3.60
N PRO A 250 -0.52 3.05 -4.17
CA PRO A 250 -0.79 2.83 -5.58
C PRO A 250 -2.18 3.33 -6.01
N LEU A 251 -3.20 3.12 -5.17
CA LEU A 251 -4.57 3.57 -5.44
C LEU A 251 -4.68 5.08 -5.56
N GLN A 252 -3.99 5.84 -4.72
CA GLN A 252 -3.97 7.29 -4.79
C GLN A 252 -3.44 7.80 -6.13
N VAL A 253 -2.39 7.17 -6.66
CA VAL A 253 -1.83 7.50 -7.98
C VAL A 253 -2.84 7.20 -9.08
N GLN A 254 -3.43 6.01 -9.08
CA GLN A 254 -4.39 5.57 -10.08
C GLN A 254 -5.67 6.41 -10.08
N VAL A 255 -6.25 6.64 -8.90
CA VAL A 255 -7.45 7.48 -8.72
C VAL A 255 -7.21 8.90 -9.19
N SER A 256 -6.03 9.48 -8.88
CA SER A 256 -5.66 10.83 -9.31
C SER A 256 -5.49 10.89 -10.82
N ALA A 257 -4.80 9.92 -11.42
CA ALA A 257 -4.60 9.85 -12.87
C ALA A 257 -5.92 9.74 -13.65
N LEU A 258 -6.89 9.03 -13.09
CA LEU A 258 -8.22 8.86 -13.68
C LEU A 258 -9.21 9.96 -13.27
N GLY A 259 -8.90 10.83 -12.32
CA GLY A 259 -9.81 11.85 -11.80
C GLY A 259 -11.11 11.23 -11.26
N LEU A 260 -11.02 10.20 -10.41
CA LEU A 260 -12.16 9.52 -9.82
C LEU A 260 -12.62 10.21 -8.53
N PRO A 261 -13.91 10.13 -8.13
CA PRO A 261 -14.48 10.92 -7.04
C PRO A 261 -14.10 10.45 -5.63
N VAL A 262 -13.38 9.33 -5.50
CA VAL A 262 -12.98 8.74 -4.20
C VAL A 262 -11.72 9.36 -3.58
N LYS A 263 -11.26 10.50 -4.09
CA LYS A 263 -10.04 11.17 -3.61
C LYS A 263 -10.13 11.57 -2.14
N ASP A 264 -11.29 12.05 -1.70
CA ASP A 264 -11.48 12.51 -0.33
C ASP A 264 -11.47 11.33 0.64
N THR A 265 -12.14 10.22 0.31
CA THR A 265 -12.11 8.96 1.08
C THR A 265 -10.68 8.41 1.23
N LEU A 266 -9.88 8.43 0.15
CA LEU A 266 -8.46 8.02 0.20
C LEU A 266 -7.63 8.95 1.07
N SER A 267 -7.92 10.25 1.04
CA SER A 267 -7.22 11.26 1.86
C SER A 267 -7.55 11.10 3.34
N GLU A 268 -8.81 10.87 3.68
CA GLU A 268 -9.29 10.60 5.04
C GLU A 268 -8.62 9.34 5.61
N PHE A 269 -8.65 8.24 4.87
CA PHE A 269 -8.02 7.00 5.31
C PHE A 269 -6.51 7.15 5.49
N ARG A 270 -5.84 7.90 4.61
CA ARG A 270 -4.42 8.22 4.77
C ARG A 270 -4.13 8.98 6.05
N GLN A 271 -4.94 9.99 6.37
CA GLN A 271 -4.78 10.77 7.62
C GLN A 271 -4.95 9.88 8.84
N THR A 272 -5.94 8.99 8.82
CA THR A 272 -6.16 8.01 9.90
C THR A 272 -4.97 7.05 10.05
N ILE A 273 -4.47 6.49 8.96
CA ILE A 273 -3.26 5.64 8.96
C ILE A 273 -2.05 6.40 9.51
N ASP A 274 -1.79 7.61 9.03
CA ASP A 274 -0.65 8.40 9.46
C ASP A 274 -0.80 8.81 10.96
N SER A 275 -2.02 9.07 11.43
CA SER A 275 -2.30 9.29 12.87
C SER A 275 -1.95 8.05 13.69
N VAL A 276 -2.38 6.86 13.30
CA VAL A 276 -2.07 5.59 13.98
C VAL A 276 -0.56 5.33 14.02
N LEU A 277 0.13 5.51 12.89
CA LEU A 277 1.57 5.23 12.79
C LEU A 277 2.42 6.18 13.65
N ASN A 278 1.98 7.43 13.80
CA ASN A 278 2.71 8.46 14.57
C ASN A 278 2.29 8.54 16.04
N SER A 279 1.22 7.86 16.44
CA SER A 279 0.74 7.83 17.82
C SER A 279 1.67 7.01 18.72
N ASP A 280 1.71 7.35 19.99
CA ASP A 280 2.30 6.46 20.99
C ASP A 280 1.38 5.27 21.31
N ILE A 281 1.79 4.42 22.25
CA ILE A 281 1.04 3.18 22.57
C ILE A 281 -0.36 3.51 23.09
N ASP A 282 -0.48 4.47 24.00
CA ASP A 282 -1.73 4.79 24.66
C ASP A 282 -2.74 5.39 23.68
N ASP A 283 -2.28 6.33 22.86
CA ASP A 283 -3.12 7.01 21.88
C ASP A 283 -3.53 6.07 20.75
N CYS A 284 -2.65 5.15 20.35
CA CYS A 284 -2.98 4.12 19.40
C CYS A 284 -4.13 3.21 19.89
N VAL A 285 -4.10 2.80 21.16
CA VAL A 285 -5.19 2.01 21.77
C VAL A 285 -6.48 2.83 21.89
N LYS A 286 -6.40 4.11 22.25
CA LYS A 286 -7.56 5.01 22.34
C LYS A 286 -8.21 5.20 20.95
N ILE A 287 -7.40 5.41 19.90
CA ILE A 287 -7.90 5.52 18.52
C ILE A 287 -8.67 4.24 18.15
N LEU A 288 -8.09 3.08 18.39
CA LEU A 288 -8.74 1.83 18.04
C LEU A 288 -10.01 1.56 18.86
N ALA A 289 -10.00 1.90 20.16
CA ALA A 289 -11.19 1.76 21.00
C ALA A 289 -12.32 2.72 20.60
N GLY A 290 -12.00 3.97 20.23
CA GLY A 290 -12.99 4.98 19.87
C GLY A 290 -13.40 4.96 18.40
N GLU A 291 -12.46 4.78 17.49
CA GLU A 291 -12.66 4.93 16.04
C GLU A 291 -12.46 3.63 15.25
N GLY A 292 -12.28 2.49 15.94
CA GLY A 292 -11.99 1.20 15.28
C GLY A 292 -13.05 0.78 14.25
N MET A 293 -14.31 1.06 14.51
CA MET A 293 -15.39 0.74 13.57
C MET A 293 -15.36 1.63 12.33
N SER A 294 -15.08 2.93 12.49
CA SER A 294 -14.89 3.86 11.36
C SER A 294 -13.67 3.47 10.53
N TYR A 295 -12.57 3.06 11.18
CA TYR A 295 -11.40 2.51 10.50
C TYR A 295 -11.76 1.27 9.67
N LYS A 296 -12.55 0.35 10.23
CA LYS A 296 -13.04 -0.85 9.54
C LYS A 296 -13.81 -0.48 8.27
N GLU A 297 -14.78 0.42 8.38
CA GLU A 297 -15.60 0.86 7.25
C GLU A 297 -14.76 1.50 6.13
N LEU A 298 -13.83 2.38 6.47
CA LEU A 298 -12.92 2.99 5.51
C LEU A 298 -12.03 1.93 4.85
N ARG A 299 -11.46 1.04 5.66
CA ARG A 299 -10.61 -0.06 5.18
C ARG A 299 -11.35 -0.99 4.21
N GLU A 300 -12.59 -1.36 4.51
CA GLU A 300 -13.41 -2.20 3.63
C GLU A 300 -13.68 -1.50 2.29
N LYS A 301 -14.02 -0.20 2.30
CA LYS A 301 -14.19 0.59 1.08
C LYS A 301 -12.91 0.62 0.23
N ILE A 302 -11.76 0.85 0.87
CA ILE A 302 -10.48 0.92 0.18
C ILE A 302 -10.05 -0.44 -0.38
N ARG A 303 -10.28 -1.53 0.33
CA ARG A 303 -9.99 -2.89 -0.17
C ARG A 303 -10.87 -3.26 -1.35
N ARG A 304 -12.18 -2.97 -1.29
CA ARG A 304 -13.07 -3.13 -2.45
C ARG A 304 -12.60 -2.31 -3.64
N LEU A 305 -12.19 -1.07 -3.41
CA LEU A 305 -11.62 -0.24 -4.47
C LEU A 305 -10.33 -0.86 -5.04
N ALA A 306 -9.45 -1.41 -4.20
CA ALA A 306 -8.23 -2.07 -4.65
C ALA A 306 -8.51 -3.30 -5.50
N ASP A 307 -9.49 -4.13 -5.10
CA ASP A 307 -9.90 -5.32 -5.84
C ASP A 307 -10.45 -4.98 -7.25
N VAL A 308 -11.13 -3.84 -7.35
CA VAL A 308 -11.76 -3.33 -8.57
C VAL A 308 -10.76 -2.61 -9.47
N MET A 309 -9.72 -2.02 -8.91
CA MET A 309 -8.66 -1.34 -9.68
C MET A 309 -7.69 -2.34 -10.32
N SER A 310 -8.17 -3.56 -10.62
CA SER A 310 -7.49 -4.53 -11.48
C SER A 310 -7.29 -3.97 -12.90
N ASP A 311 -6.33 -4.51 -13.64
CA ASP A 311 -5.97 -4.02 -14.98
C ASP A 311 -7.16 -4.01 -15.96
N GLU A 312 -8.09 -4.96 -15.83
CA GLU A 312 -9.26 -5.07 -16.70
C GLU A 312 -10.33 -4.03 -16.36
N ASP A 313 -10.63 -3.84 -15.08
CA ASP A 313 -11.61 -2.86 -14.62
C ASP A 313 -11.12 -1.43 -14.85
N MET A 314 -9.81 -1.21 -14.69
CA MET A 314 -9.16 0.04 -15.06
C MET A 314 -9.36 0.40 -16.53
N LYS A 315 -9.20 -0.57 -17.44
CA LYS A 315 -9.47 -0.35 -18.87
C LYS A 315 -10.93 -0.01 -19.11
N ASN A 316 -11.86 -0.67 -18.43
CA ASN A 316 -13.29 -0.36 -18.55
C ASN A 316 -13.60 1.07 -18.12
N VAL A 317 -13.01 1.54 -17.01
CA VAL A 317 -13.17 2.94 -16.54
C VAL A 317 -12.52 3.93 -17.51
N GLN A 318 -11.34 3.62 -18.03
CA GLN A 318 -10.66 4.45 -19.04
C GLN A 318 -11.50 4.55 -20.33
N ASN A 319 -11.99 3.42 -20.82
CA ASN A 319 -12.85 3.36 -22.01
C ASN A 319 -14.17 4.14 -21.78
N ALA A 320 -14.73 4.06 -20.58
CA ALA A 320 -15.93 4.81 -20.22
C ALA A 320 -15.68 6.34 -20.27
N LYS A 321 -14.55 6.80 -19.74
CA LYS A 321 -14.15 8.22 -19.84
C LYS A 321 -13.85 8.64 -21.26
N ALA A 322 -13.17 7.79 -22.03
CA ALA A 322 -12.92 8.03 -23.45
C ALA A 322 -14.22 8.09 -24.25
N ALA A 323 -15.19 7.23 -23.94
CA ALA A 323 -16.51 7.28 -24.56
C ALA A 323 -17.19 8.63 -24.33
N LEU A 324 -17.19 9.14 -23.10
CA LEU A 324 -17.79 10.44 -22.77
C LEU A 324 -17.05 11.63 -23.37
N SER A 325 -15.72 11.61 -23.38
CA SER A 325 -14.90 12.76 -23.83
C SER A 325 -14.66 12.79 -25.33
N THR A 326 -14.70 11.64 -26.00
CA THR A 326 -14.33 11.54 -27.41
C THR A 326 -15.47 11.03 -28.29
N ILE A 327 -16.12 9.92 -27.88
CA ILE A 327 -17.15 9.27 -28.72
C ILE A 327 -18.45 10.06 -28.74
N ILE A 328 -18.93 10.53 -27.58
CA ILE A 328 -20.18 11.32 -27.52
C ILE A 328 -20.10 12.58 -28.37
N PRO A 329 -19.06 13.43 -28.33
CA PRO A 329 -18.93 14.57 -29.23
C PRO A 329 -18.90 14.20 -30.71
N MET A 330 -18.37 13.02 -31.07
CA MET A 330 -18.39 12.54 -32.45
C MET A 330 -19.79 12.10 -32.89
N LEU A 331 -20.57 11.47 -32.01
CA LEU A 331 -21.95 11.11 -32.26
C LEU A 331 -22.85 12.35 -32.42
N GLU A 332 -22.59 13.42 -31.66
CA GLU A 332 -23.26 14.74 -31.82
C GLU A 332 -23.01 15.31 -33.21
N LYS A 333 -21.78 15.27 -33.72
CA LYS A 333 -21.45 15.71 -35.08
C LYS A 333 -22.16 14.88 -36.16
N LEU A 334 -22.46 13.61 -35.87
CA LEU A 334 -23.20 12.74 -36.77
C LEU A 334 -24.72 12.99 -36.74
N GLY A 335 -25.18 13.90 -35.85
CA GLY A 335 -26.60 14.25 -35.71
C GLY A 335 -27.45 13.11 -35.11
N LEU A 336 -26.79 12.22 -34.35
CA LEU A 336 -27.49 11.15 -33.66
C LEU A 336 -27.94 11.66 -32.28
N ASP A 337 -29.17 11.30 -31.91
CA ASP A 337 -29.83 11.66 -30.67
C ASP A 337 -30.55 10.45 -30.04
N GLY A 338 -31.18 10.64 -28.87
CA GLY A 338 -32.00 9.62 -28.24
C GLY A 338 -31.27 8.73 -27.22
N GLU A 339 -31.45 7.42 -27.27
CA GLU A 339 -31.05 6.43 -26.25
C GLU A 339 -29.53 6.47 -25.90
N VAL A 340 -28.69 6.89 -26.86
CA VAL A 340 -27.23 6.98 -26.61
C VAL A 340 -26.89 8.05 -25.58
N TYR A 341 -27.64 9.15 -25.52
CA TYR A 341 -27.42 10.22 -24.52
C TYR A 341 -27.95 9.83 -23.14
N GLU A 342 -29.01 9.01 -23.06
CA GLU A 342 -29.44 8.43 -21.79
C GLU A 342 -28.34 7.51 -21.20
N LYS A 343 -27.73 6.68 -22.05
CA LYS A 343 -26.58 5.85 -21.65
C LYS A 343 -25.37 6.70 -21.22
N ALA A 344 -25.10 7.79 -21.92
CA ALA A 344 -24.00 8.71 -21.57
C ALA A 344 -24.25 9.40 -20.22
N GLU A 345 -25.50 9.82 -19.94
CA GLU A 345 -25.83 10.43 -18.66
C GLU A 345 -25.77 9.42 -17.50
N ALA A 346 -26.30 8.21 -17.71
CA ALA A 346 -26.17 7.12 -16.75
C ALA A 346 -24.68 6.81 -16.45
N LEU A 347 -23.83 6.85 -17.47
CA LEU A 347 -22.40 6.65 -17.34
C LEU A 347 -21.71 7.78 -16.56
N ARG A 348 -22.08 9.05 -16.80
CA ARG A 348 -21.58 10.22 -16.03
C ARG A 348 -21.95 10.10 -14.56
N ILE A 349 -23.21 9.78 -14.26
CA ILE A 349 -23.69 9.60 -12.89
C ILE A 349 -22.94 8.46 -12.20
N ALA A 350 -22.75 7.33 -12.89
CA ALA A 350 -22.03 6.19 -12.33
C ALA A 350 -20.57 6.51 -12.02
N LEU A 351 -19.84 7.15 -12.94
CA LEU A 351 -18.43 7.51 -12.79
C LEU A 351 -18.18 8.61 -11.75
N ASN A 352 -19.14 9.49 -11.50
CA ASN A 352 -19.06 10.56 -10.51
C ASN A 352 -19.59 10.14 -9.13
N SER A 353 -20.01 8.90 -8.98
CA SER A 353 -20.47 8.35 -7.70
C SER A 353 -19.28 7.87 -6.87
N GLU A 354 -19.25 8.20 -5.56
CA GLU A 354 -18.22 7.72 -4.64
C GLU A 354 -18.13 6.19 -4.59
N ASN A 355 -19.22 5.51 -4.82
CA ASN A 355 -19.27 4.05 -4.91
C ASN A 355 -19.34 3.54 -6.37
N PHE A 356 -18.61 4.19 -7.29
CA PHE A 356 -18.57 3.78 -8.71
C PHE A 356 -18.12 2.31 -8.88
N TYR A 357 -17.29 1.82 -7.97
CA TYR A 357 -16.80 0.45 -7.97
C TYR A 357 -17.90 -0.62 -7.78
N ASP A 358 -19.05 -0.24 -7.19
CA ASP A 358 -20.22 -1.12 -7.11
C ASP A 358 -21.06 -1.11 -8.42
N LYS A 359 -20.75 -0.21 -9.36
CA LYS A 359 -21.49 0.02 -10.61
C LYS A 359 -20.72 -0.36 -11.87
N LEU A 360 -19.61 -1.09 -11.75
CA LEU A 360 -18.71 -1.41 -12.88
C LEU A 360 -19.40 -2.14 -14.02
N GLU A 361 -20.31 -3.04 -13.71
CA GLU A 361 -21.07 -3.76 -14.75
C GLU A 361 -21.98 -2.80 -15.53
N ALA A 362 -22.64 -1.86 -14.85
CA ALA A 362 -23.44 -0.83 -15.52
C ALA A 362 -22.55 0.12 -16.35
N ILE A 363 -21.36 0.48 -15.84
CA ILE A 363 -20.37 1.27 -16.56
C ILE A 363 -19.95 0.53 -17.84
N ARG A 364 -19.61 -0.75 -17.73
CA ARG A 364 -19.22 -1.59 -18.87
C ARG A 364 -20.31 -1.68 -19.93
N LEU A 365 -21.53 -1.99 -19.53
CA LEU A 365 -22.66 -2.15 -20.45
C LEU A 365 -23.01 -0.85 -21.17
N ASN A 366 -23.07 0.28 -20.46
CA ASN A 366 -23.34 1.58 -21.08
C ASN A 366 -22.22 1.99 -22.03
N THR A 367 -20.97 1.76 -21.66
CA THR A 367 -19.80 2.03 -22.50
C THR A 367 -19.87 1.21 -23.79
N GLN A 368 -20.11 -0.09 -23.70
CA GLN A 368 -20.28 -0.96 -24.86
C GLN A 368 -21.43 -0.51 -25.76
N GLY A 369 -22.55 -0.10 -25.16
CA GLY A 369 -23.70 0.43 -25.90
C GLY A 369 -23.35 1.68 -26.70
N ILE A 370 -22.61 2.63 -26.10
CA ILE A 370 -22.16 3.85 -26.78
C ILE A 370 -21.22 3.52 -27.94
N TYR A 371 -20.23 2.65 -27.72
CA TYR A 371 -19.31 2.21 -28.77
C TYR A 371 -20.02 1.47 -29.89
N ALA A 372 -21.00 0.62 -29.61
CA ALA A 372 -21.77 -0.08 -30.63
C ALA A 372 -22.51 0.88 -31.58
N VAL A 373 -23.13 1.94 -31.02
CA VAL A 373 -23.76 2.99 -31.84
C VAL A 373 -22.73 3.73 -32.68
N TYR A 374 -21.59 4.08 -32.09
CA TYR A 374 -20.50 4.75 -32.80
C TYR A 374 -19.95 3.91 -33.95
N ILE A 375 -19.64 2.64 -33.69
CA ILE A 375 -19.10 1.71 -34.72
C ILE A 375 -20.07 1.59 -35.89
N LYS A 376 -21.37 1.48 -35.61
CA LYS A 376 -22.41 1.40 -36.65
C LYS A 376 -22.40 2.67 -37.50
N ALA A 377 -22.54 3.83 -36.86
CA ALA A 377 -22.61 5.12 -37.54
C ALA A 377 -21.31 5.47 -38.33
N TYR A 378 -20.14 5.14 -37.75
CA TYR A 378 -18.87 5.29 -38.43
C TYR A 378 -18.78 4.39 -39.67
N SER A 379 -19.19 3.12 -39.54
CA SER A 379 -19.16 2.17 -40.65
C SER A 379 -20.09 2.59 -41.79
N GLU A 380 -21.29 3.04 -41.49
CA GLU A 380 -22.24 3.58 -42.49
C GLU A 380 -21.65 4.78 -43.25
N LYS A 381 -21.00 5.69 -42.53
CA LYS A 381 -20.35 6.86 -43.14
C LYS A 381 -19.11 6.48 -43.96
N HIS A 382 -18.32 5.54 -43.47
CA HIS A 382 -17.16 5.00 -44.18
C HIS A 382 -17.58 4.31 -45.50
N ASP A 383 -18.63 3.50 -45.46
CA ASP A 383 -19.16 2.81 -46.64
C ASP A 383 -19.75 3.81 -47.64
N HIS A 384 -20.45 4.85 -47.16
CA HIS A 384 -20.94 5.93 -48.00
C HIS A 384 -19.78 6.68 -48.69
N ARG A 385 -18.68 6.99 -47.97
CA ARG A 385 -17.47 7.57 -48.57
C ARG A 385 -16.89 6.66 -49.65
N LYS A 386 -16.75 5.36 -49.38
CA LYS A 386 -16.26 4.37 -50.32
C LYS A 386 -17.09 4.38 -51.62
N GLU A 387 -18.41 4.24 -51.49
CA GLU A 387 -19.33 4.26 -52.62
C GLU A 387 -19.20 5.52 -53.47
N ARG A 388 -19.08 6.68 -52.82
CA ARG A 388 -18.92 7.98 -53.52
C ARG A 388 -17.56 8.09 -54.23
N VAL A 389 -16.50 7.56 -53.66
CA VAL A 389 -15.16 7.50 -54.28
C VAL A 389 -15.15 6.51 -55.45
N GLU A 390 -15.74 5.34 -55.32
CA GLU A 390 -15.85 4.34 -56.39
C GLU A 390 -16.61 4.90 -57.59
N LYS A 391 -17.78 5.54 -57.36
CA LYS A 391 -18.54 6.25 -58.41
C LYS A 391 -17.71 7.37 -59.08
N ALA A 392 -16.88 8.08 -58.32
CA ALA A 392 -15.99 9.06 -58.88
C ALA A 392 -14.92 8.46 -59.78
N ILE A 393 -14.31 7.36 -59.35
CA ILE A 393 -13.33 6.59 -60.17
C ILE A 393 -13.99 6.14 -61.48
N GLU A 394 -15.19 5.54 -61.40
CA GLU A 394 -15.95 5.13 -62.57
C GLU A 394 -16.25 6.30 -63.53
N SER A 395 -16.65 7.45 -62.98
CA SER A 395 -16.88 8.67 -63.76
C SER A 395 -15.63 9.19 -64.46
N VAL A 396 -14.47 9.14 -63.79
CA VAL A 396 -13.20 9.54 -64.39
C VAL A 396 -12.77 8.56 -65.49
N LYS A 397 -12.87 7.26 -65.25
CA LYS A 397 -12.59 6.21 -66.22
C LYS A 397 -13.52 6.25 -67.44
N GLY A 398 -14.78 6.68 -67.25
CA GLY A 398 -15.77 6.85 -68.29
C GLY A 398 -15.56 8.10 -69.15
N HIS A 399 -14.59 8.95 -68.92
CA HIS A 399 -14.26 10.09 -69.74
C HIS A 399 -13.77 9.65 -71.14
N VAL A 400 -14.30 10.24 -72.19
CA VAL A 400 -14.05 9.85 -73.60
C VAL A 400 -12.58 9.72 -73.93
N ASN A 401 -11.73 10.59 -73.43
CA ASN A 401 -10.31 10.64 -73.70
C ASN A 401 -9.45 9.85 -72.69
N PHE A 402 -10.03 9.25 -71.63
CA PHE A 402 -9.27 8.56 -70.60
C PHE A 402 -8.49 7.37 -71.15
N ALA A 403 -9.08 6.62 -72.11
CA ALA A 403 -8.46 5.48 -72.75
C ALA A 403 -7.26 5.85 -73.67
N LEU A 404 -7.09 7.12 -73.98
CA LEU A 404 -5.98 7.64 -74.79
C LEU A 404 -4.73 7.92 -73.96
N LEU A 405 -4.83 7.91 -72.63
CA LEU A 405 -3.72 8.18 -71.70
C LEU A 405 -2.89 6.93 -71.51
N SER A 406 -1.60 7.12 -71.28
CA SER A 406 -0.72 6.02 -70.87
C SER A 406 -1.16 5.43 -69.50
N GLU A 407 -0.78 4.21 -69.20
CA GLU A 407 -1.08 3.54 -67.94
C GLU A 407 -0.53 4.33 -66.72
N GLU A 408 0.63 4.97 -66.87
CA GLU A 408 1.25 5.81 -65.84
C GLU A 408 0.41 7.05 -65.57
N GLU A 409 -0.06 7.75 -66.61
CA GLU A 409 -0.92 8.96 -66.49
C GLU A 409 -2.29 8.62 -65.89
N GLN A 410 -2.88 7.46 -66.27
CA GLN A 410 -4.11 6.95 -65.70
C GLN A 410 -3.96 6.70 -64.19
N ASN A 411 -2.87 6.07 -63.77
CA ASN A 411 -2.60 5.81 -62.36
C ASN A 411 -2.38 7.07 -61.56
N ILE A 412 -1.67 8.07 -62.08
CA ILE A 412 -1.49 9.36 -61.42
C ILE A 412 -2.84 10.07 -61.20
N LEU A 413 -3.70 10.06 -62.19
CA LEU A 413 -5.03 10.70 -62.11
C LEU A 413 -5.96 10.01 -61.11
N LEU A 414 -5.86 8.66 -60.99
CA LEU A 414 -6.69 7.87 -60.10
C LEU A 414 -6.14 7.82 -58.65
N ALA A 415 -4.83 8.05 -58.46
CA ALA A 415 -4.18 7.91 -57.14
C ALA A 415 -4.89 8.67 -56.03
N PRO A 416 -5.31 9.97 -56.20
CA PRO A 416 -5.99 10.70 -55.15
C PRO A 416 -7.34 10.08 -54.69
N PHE A 417 -8.00 9.37 -55.60
CA PHE A 417 -9.25 8.64 -55.30
C PHE A 417 -8.96 7.29 -54.64
N ILE A 418 -7.98 6.55 -55.15
CA ILE A 418 -7.58 5.23 -54.65
C ILE A 418 -7.09 5.36 -53.19
N GLU A 419 -6.30 6.38 -52.86
CA GLU A 419 -5.84 6.64 -51.49
C GLU A 419 -7.00 6.86 -50.49
N ARG A 420 -8.14 7.31 -50.99
CA ARG A 420 -9.38 7.52 -50.19
C ARG A 420 -10.32 6.32 -50.21
N CYS A 421 -10.04 5.31 -51.00
CA CYS A 421 -10.85 4.10 -51.11
C CYS A 421 -10.36 3.03 -50.13
N CYS A 422 -11.18 2.72 -49.12
CA CYS A 422 -10.91 1.68 -48.15
C CYS A 422 -12.06 0.65 -48.19
N GLU A 423 -11.73 -0.61 -48.37
CA GLU A 423 -12.72 -1.68 -48.64
C GLU A 423 -13.73 -1.85 -47.51
N LYS A 424 -13.25 -1.84 -46.25
CA LYS A 424 -14.07 -2.08 -45.06
C LYS A 424 -13.53 -1.32 -43.86
N ALA A 425 -14.44 -0.71 -43.12
CA ALA A 425 -14.09 -0.12 -41.83
C ALA A 425 -13.60 -1.18 -40.86
N MET A 426 -12.44 -0.95 -40.25
CA MET A 426 -11.87 -1.79 -39.19
C MET A 426 -11.57 -0.90 -37.99
N LEU A 427 -12.50 -0.95 -36.99
CA LEU A 427 -12.34 -0.26 -35.73
C LEU A 427 -12.09 -1.32 -34.65
N LYS A 428 -10.98 -1.22 -33.94
CA LYS A 428 -10.76 -1.99 -32.71
C LYS A 428 -10.93 -1.07 -31.51
N ASP A 429 -9.86 -0.50 -31.02
CA ASP A 429 -9.86 0.35 -29.82
C ASP A 429 -9.66 1.84 -30.18
N THR A 430 -9.87 2.21 -31.44
CA THR A 430 -9.62 3.56 -31.94
C THR A 430 -10.88 4.20 -32.50
N CYS A 431 -10.91 5.55 -32.51
CA CYS A 431 -12.01 6.33 -33.09
C CYS A 431 -11.92 6.45 -34.62
N ALA A 432 -11.02 5.73 -35.29
CA ALA A 432 -10.79 5.77 -36.72
C ALA A 432 -10.46 4.38 -37.26
N CYS A 433 -10.69 4.17 -38.56
CA CYS A 433 -10.34 2.93 -39.22
C CYS A 433 -8.82 2.66 -39.17
N GLU A 434 -8.42 1.47 -38.74
CA GLU A 434 -6.99 1.07 -38.66
C GLU A 434 -6.27 1.12 -40.02
N LYS A 435 -6.99 0.82 -41.10
CA LYS A 435 -6.42 0.80 -42.45
C LYS A 435 -6.24 2.20 -43.05
N CYS A 436 -7.32 2.99 -43.13
CA CYS A 436 -7.29 4.29 -43.79
C CYS A 436 -7.10 5.46 -42.84
N ARG A 437 -7.15 5.23 -41.52
CA ARG A 437 -7.02 6.22 -40.46
C ARG A 437 -7.94 7.45 -40.59
N ALA A 438 -8.97 7.37 -41.45
CA ALA A 438 -9.86 8.48 -41.69
C ALA A 438 -10.74 8.75 -40.45
N THR A 439 -10.72 9.95 -39.94
CA THR A 439 -11.66 10.45 -38.93
C THR A 439 -12.99 10.82 -39.59
N ILE A 440 -14.03 11.04 -38.77
CA ILE A 440 -15.33 11.52 -39.27
C ILE A 440 -15.17 12.83 -40.05
N ASP A 441 -14.43 13.79 -39.47
CA ASP A 441 -14.17 15.09 -40.09
C ASP A 441 -13.39 14.94 -41.42
N GLN A 442 -12.46 13.99 -41.50
CA GLN A 442 -11.75 13.68 -42.73
C GLN A 442 -12.68 13.07 -43.80
N MET A 443 -13.57 12.17 -43.40
CA MET A 443 -14.56 11.61 -44.33
C MET A 443 -15.53 12.66 -44.87
N ASP A 444 -15.95 13.63 -44.05
CA ASP A 444 -16.77 14.75 -44.50
C ASP A 444 -16.02 15.64 -45.48
N SER A 445 -14.75 15.96 -45.21
CA SER A 445 -13.87 16.73 -46.10
C SER A 445 -13.67 16.02 -47.44
N ASP A 446 -13.44 14.70 -47.41
CA ASP A 446 -13.30 13.87 -48.58
C ASP A 446 -14.58 13.89 -49.43
N LEU A 447 -15.75 13.71 -48.82
CA LEU A 447 -17.03 13.73 -49.51
C LEU A 447 -17.30 15.08 -50.21
N LEU A 448 -16.94 16.19 -49.56
CA LEU A 448 -17.04 17.55 -50.16
C LEU A 448 -16.04 17.76 -51.31
N ALA A 449 -14.84 17.20 -51.21
CA ALA A 449 -13.77 17.36 -52.19
C ALA A 449 -13.99 16.50 -53.45
N ILE A 450 -14.75 15.41 -53.43
CA ILE A 450 -14.89 14.46 -54.55
C ILE A 450 -15.30 15.12 -55.84
N GLN A 451 -16.25 16.06 -55.83
CA GLN A 451 -16.70 16.74 -57.06
C GLN A 451 -15.58 17.61 -57.66
N GLY A 452 -14.90 18.39 -56.84
CA GLY A 452 -13.75 19.18 -57.28
C GLY A 452 -12.58 18.34 -57.82
N MET A 453 -12.37 17.16 -57.23
CA MET A 453 -11.38 16.19 -57.70
C MET A 453 -11.76 15.62 -59.10
N LYS A 454 -13.02 15.28 -59.32
CA LYS A 454 -13.54 14.85 -60.62
C LYS A 454 -13.35 15.92 -61.67
N ASP A 455 -13.75 17.17 -61.37
CA ASP A 455 -13.65 18.27 -62.31
C ASP A 455 -12.19 18.60 -62.63
N ASN A 456 -11.28 18.43 -61.65
CA ASN A 456 -9.84 18.57 -61.87
C ASN A 456 -9.28 17.41 -62.76
N ALA A 457 -9.66 16.19 -62.49
CA ALA A 457 -9.26 15.03 -63.31
C ALA A 457 -9.72 15.15 -64.75
N ALA A 458 -10.96 15.59 -64.97
CA ALA A 458 -11.48 15.84 -66.33
C ALA A 458 -10.65 16.89 -67.06
N ARG A 459 -10.34 18.03 -66.41
CA ARG A 459 -9.48 19.07 -67.01
C ARG A 459 -8.06 18.61 -67.30
N GLN A 460 -7.50 17.74 -66.46
CA GLN A 460 -6.18 17.14 -66.70
C GLN A 460 -6.20 16.15 -67.88
N ILE A 461 -7.24 15.34 -67.99
CA ILE A 461 -7.40 14.46 -69.17
C ILE A 461 -7.41 15.26 -70.46
N GLU A 462 -8.20 16.34 -70.51
CA GLU A 462 -8.25 17.22 -71.67
C GLU A 462 -6.87 17.81 -71.98
N LYS A 463 -6.17 18.35 -70.96
CA LYS A 463 -4.82 18.91 -71.17
C LYS A 463 -3.82 17.89 -71.69
N LEU A 464 -3.77 16.69 -71.13
CA LEU A 464 -2.83 15.65 -71.53
C LEU A 464 -3.10 15.16 -72.96
N THR A 465 -4.38 15.05 -73.33
CA THR A 465 -4.77 14.68 -74.68
C THR A 465 -4.58 15.80 -75.73
N ASP A 466 -4.68 17.08 -75.31
CA ASP A 466 -4.46 18.23 -76.20
C ASP A 466 -2.98 18.61 -76.35
N SER A 467 -2.18 18.49 -75.28
CA SER A 467 -0.78 18.89 -75.27
C SER A 467 0.20 17.88 -75.84
N GLY A 468 -0.23 16.60 -75.92
CA GLY A 468 0.65 15.50 -76.37
C GLY A 468 0.84 15.34 -77.86
N LYS A 469 0.15 16.15 -78.71
CA LYS A 469 0.11 15.86 -80.13
C LYS A 469 0.23 17.08 -81.06
N ILE A 470 0.84 18.16 -80.66
CA ILE A 470 1.17 19.29 -81.55
C ILE A 470 2.61 19.15 -81.97
N GLU A 471 2.83 18.83 -83.25
CA GLU A 471 4.17 18.85 -83.83
C GLU A 471 4.31 20.06 -84.81
N TYR A 472 5.38 20.76 -84.63
CA TYR A 472 5.63 21.94 -85.42
C TYR A 472 6.35 21.55 -86.71
N LEU A 473 5.74 21.87 -87.83
CA LEU A 473 6.25 21.50 -89.15
C LEU A 473 6.93 22.71 -89.78
N ARG A 474 8.23 22.62 -89.96
CA ARG A 474 9.03 23.65 -90.70
C ARG A 474 9.24 23.17 -92.14
N ALA A 475 8.84 24.05 -93.10
CA ALA A 475 9.01 23.74 -94.52
C ALA A 475 10.47 23.48 -94.90
N SER A 476 11.41 24.11 -94.22
CA SER A 476 12.87 23.97 -94.44
C SER A 476 13.43 22.58 -94.04
N GLU A 477 12.69 21.78 -93.19
CA GLU A 477 13.11 20.43 -92.78
C GLU A 477 12.64 19.39 -93.78
N ILE A 478 11.73 19.71 -94.65
CA ILE A 478 11.08 18.77 -95.57
C ILE A 478 11.46 19.05 -97.00
N ILE A 479 11.66 20.35 -97.32
CA ILE A 479 12.02 20.79 -98.65
C ILE A 479 13.48 21.23 -98.62
N SER A 480 14.35 20.50 -99.27
CA SER A 480 15.77 20.78 -99.36
C SER A 480 16.10 21.10 -100.84
N GLY A 481 16.77 22.28 -101.10
CA GLY A 481 17.19 22.73 -102.40
C GLY A 481 16.46 23.92 -102.89
N TYR A 482 16.76 24.36 -104.15
CA TYR A 482 16.11 25.50 -104.81
C TYR A 482 14.89 24.98 -105.61
N ILE A 483 13.84 25.80 -105.64
CA ILE A 483 12.66 25.57 -106.49
C ILE A 483 12.90 26.49 -107.74
N GLU A 484 13.17 25.83 -108.86
CA GLU A 484 13.47 26.59 -110.11
C GLU A 484 12.43 26.38 -111.20
N LYS A 485 11.65 25.28 -111.09
CA LYS A 485 10.61 24.92 -112.06
C LYS A 485 9.28 24.53 -111.36
N GLU A 486 8.18 24.59 -112.10
CA GLU A 486 6.85 24.23 -111.67
C GLU A 486 6.74 22.77 -111.12
N GLU A 487 7.49 21.85 -111.74
CA GLU A 487 7.61 20.50 -111.30
C GLU A 487 8.24 20.30 -109.90
N ASP A 488 9.18 21.26 -109.53
CA ASP A 488 9.83 21.24 -108.20
C ASP A 488 8.84 21.61 -107.12
N VAL A 489 7.88 22.51 -107.44
CA VAL A 489 6.80 22.91 -106.56
C VAL A 489 5.87 21.75 -106.23
N GLU A 490 5.48 20.94 -107.22
CA GLU A 490 4.63 19.79 -107.10
C GLU A 490 5.31 18.71 -106.23
N ILE A 491 6.59 18.47 -106.44
CA ILE A 491 7.39 17.49 -105.62
C ILE A 491 7.48 17.98 -104.20
N ALA A 492 7.69 19.24 -103.92
CA ALA A 492 7.77 19.84 -102.57
C ALA A 492 6.43 19.70 -101.84
N LEU A 493 5.34 20.03 -102.55
CA LEU A 493 3.99 19.92 -102.00
C LEU A 493 3.59 18.48 -101.70
N GLN A 494 3.98 17.53 -102.55
CA GLN A 494 3.73 16.07 -102.36
C GLN A 494 4.46 15.58 -101.13
N LYS A 495 5.75 15.91 -100.98
CA LYS A 495 6.52 15.56 -99.75
C LYS A 495 5.93 16.13 -98.49
N LEU A 496 5.51 17.38 -98.52
CA LEU A 496 4.85 18.06 -97.36
C LEU A 496 3.54 17.36 -97.07
N LYS A 497 2.72 17.05 -98.11
CA LYS A 497 1.44 16.37 -97.90
C LYS A 497 1.62 14.96 -97.30
N GLU A 498 2.60 14.16 -97.80
CA GLU A 498 2.89 12.85 -97.25
C GLU A 498 3.33 12.90 -95.79
N LYS A 499 4.21 13.87 -95.43
CA LYS A 499 4.62 14.03 -94.03
C LYS A 499 3.44 14.46 -93.13
N MET A 500 2.62 15.38 -93.59
CA MET A 500 1.42 15.85 -92.88
C MET A 500 0.40 14.67 -92.71
N MET A 501 0.15 13.88 -93.73
CA MET A 501 -0.75 12.75 -93.69
C MET A 501 -0.23 11.67 -92.74
N LYS A 502 1.07 11.46 -92.67
CA LYS A 502 1.69 10.55 -91.71
C LYS A 502 1.52 11.05 -90.27
N MET A 503 1.79 12.32 -90.04
CA MET A 503 1.63 12.90 -88.70
C MET A 503 0.18 12.89 -88.25
N LEU A 504 -0.76 13.20 -89.11
CA LEU A 504 -2.19 13.09 -88.84
C LEU A 504 -2.64 11.65 -88.58
N ALA A 505 -2.08 10.66 -89.28
CA ALA A 505 -2.34 9.22 -89.06
C ALA A 505 -1.80 8.78 -87.71
N GLU A 506 -0.70 9.37 -87.24
CA GLU A 506 -0.13 9.15 -85.90
C GLU A 506 -0.85 9.94 -84.80
N GLY A 507 -1.87 10.74 -85.18
CA GLY A 507 -2.73 11.51 -84.26
C GLY A 507 -2.16 12.83 -83.81
N TYR A 508 -1.15 13.41 -84.51
CA TYR A 508 -0.60 14.73 -84.18
C TYR A 508 -1.47 15.87 -84.74
N LYS A 509 -1.58 16.95 -84.00
CA LYS A 509 -2.04 18.25 -84.50
C LYS A 509 -0.82 18.97 -85.12
N ILE A 510 -0.95 19.43 -86.34
CA ILE A 510 0.15 20.07 -87.08
C ILE A 510 0.06 21.61 -86.94
N SER A 511 1.14 22.21 -86.48
CA SER A 511 1.29 23.66 -86.50
C SER A 511 2.49 24.09 -87.42
N PHE A 512 2.30 25.08 -88.25
CA PHE A 512 3.37 25.58 -89.11
C PHE A 512 4.12 26.72 -88.42
N GLN A 513 5.44 26.67 -88.45
CA GLN A 513 6.34 27.73 -88.05
C GLN A 513 7.11 28.29 -89.21
#